data_2e244f0497fd84263f5bfaf5f0416a54
#
_entry.id   2e244f0497fd84263f5bfaf5f0416a54
#
_cell.length_a   1.000
_cell.length_b   1.000
_cell.length_c   1.000
_cell.angle_alpha   90.00
_cell.angle_beta   90.00
_cell.angle_gamma   90.00
#
_symmetry.space_group_name_H-M   'P 1'
#
loop_
_entity.id
_entity.type
_entity.pdbx_description
1 polymer ?
#
loop_
_entity_poly.entity_id
_entity_poly.type
_entity_poly.pdbx_seq_one_letter_code
_entity_poly.pdbx_strand_id
1 'polypeptide(L)'
;MQPNLSARIRKIGVALVAAMLCGAVVPHAYAVPKAAKKPADATAAMPADAIASVNGVPILQAQVDEAVRASKAPDTPALRAALKNQLIARELFRQAALKQHYDTKPQVVAAAEQAKALAMTQAYLRDQVKPAPVTDADVKARYDAVVATLGENEYKPSVIAVNDADTAKQILSRLKKGEDFGGLARQFSKGPAAAQGGALNWISFKTPIEAGHTQNWPQPLAEALVKLPQGGLTREPVQVGDTYWIVRADDKRPTQVPPFDQAKDTLRQQLEQVAIEKATAQVVADLIRNARIQQ
;
A
#
# COMPACT_ATOMS: atom_id res chain seq x y z
N MET A 1 -25.30 38.72 27.51
CA MET A 1 -25.62 39.65 26.42
C MET A 1 -25.14 38.98 25.15
N GLN A 2 -26.07 38.34 24.46
CA GLN A 2 -25.92 37.98 23.04
C GLN A 2 -26.11 39.23 22.18
N PRO A 3 -25.66 39.24 20.89
CA PRO A 3 -26.57 38.71 19.91
C PRO A 3 -25.93 37.83 18.80
N ASN A 4 -26.77 36.90 18.36
CA ASN A 4 -26.81 36.24 17.07
C ASN A 4 -26.59 37.16 15.88
N LEU A 5 -25.89 36.70 14.86
CA LEU A 5 -26.19 37.09 13.49
C LEU A 5 -26.04 35.91 12.54
N SER A 6 -27.15 35.29 12.26
CA SER A 6 -27.38 34.39 11.15
C SER A 6 -27.36 35.18 9.84
N ALA A 7 -26.49 34.88 8.90
CA ALA A 7 -26.59 35.31 7.52
C ALA A 7 -26.63 34.06 6.62
N ARG A 8 -27.86 33.79 6.17
CA ARG A 8 -28.17 32.90 5.04
C ARG A 8 -27.53 33.46 3.76
N ILE A 9 -26.65 32.68 3.14
CA ILE A 9 -26.34 32.89 1.72
C ILE A 9 -26.78 31.64 0.96
N ARG A 10 -27.65 31.95 0.00
CA ARG A 10 -28.36 31.05 -0.90
C ARG A 10 -27.38 30.16 -1.67
N LYS A 11 -27.71 28.89 -1.73
CA LYS A 11 -27.28 27.91 -2.71
C LYS A 11 -27.61 28.39 -4.11
N ILE A 12 -26.63 28.61 -4.97
CA ILE A 12 -26.78 28.50 -6.42
C ILE A 12 -25.84 27.35 -6.80
N GLY A 13 -26.47 26.31 -7.30
CA GLY A 13 -25.78 25.10 -7.74
C GLY A 13 -24.97 25.37 -9.00
N VAL A 14 -23.73 25.10 -8.92
CA VAL A 14 -22.91 24.63 -10.03
C VAL A 14 -22.28 23.33 -9.55
N ALA A 15 -23.10 22.30 -9.54
CA ALA A 15 -22.63 20.93 -9.40
C ALA A 15 -22.38 20.38 -10.81
N LEU A 16 -21.44 19.51 -10.90
CA LEU A 16 -21.10 18.65 -12.03
C LEU A 16 -20.25 19.27 -13.16
N VAL A 17 -18.93 19.21 -12.99
CA VAL A 17 -18.04 18.69 -14.06
C VAL A 17 -16.65 18.28 -13.51
N ALA A 18 -16.44 18.11 -12.22
CA ALA A 18 -15.10 17.86 -11.65
C ALA A 18 -14.87 16.44 -11.07
N ALA A 19 -15.58 15.42 -11.53
CA ALA A 19 -15.46 14.07 -10.97
C ALA A 19 -15.27 12.97 -12.03
N MET A 20 -14.43 13.20 -13.06
CA MET A 20 -14.14 12.15 -14.05
C MET A 20 -12.68 12.18 -14.56
N LEU A 21 -11.71 12.32 -13.69
CA LEU A 21 -10.29 12.24 -14.08
C LEU A 21 -9.41 11.29 -13.23
N CYS A 22 -10.02 10.41 -12.41
CA CYS A 22 -9.28 9.35 -11.74
C CYS A 22 -9.82 7.98 -12.14
N GLY A 23 -9.75 7.65 -13.43
CA GLY A 23 -9.88 6.28 -13.93
C GLY A 23 -8.48 5.76 -14.22
N ALA A 24 -8.09 4.65 -13.59
CA ALA A 24 -6.84 3.96 -13.84
C ALA A 24 -6.65 3.75 -15.35
N VAL A 25 -5.70 4.47 -15.93
CA VAL A 25 -5.26 4.27 -17.31
C VAL A 25 -4.45 2.99 -17.33
N VAL A 26 -5.07 1.90 -17.73
CA VAL A 26 -4.33 0.70 -18.14
C VAL A 26 -3.67 1.05 -19.47
N PRO A 27 -2.33 1.08 -19.57
CA PRO A 27 -1.67 1.38 -20.82
C PRO A 27 -1.74 0.13 -21.73
N HIS A 28 -2.70 0.12 -22.65
CA HIS A 28 -2.58 -0.77 -23.81
C HIS A 28 -1.65 -0.11 -24.80
N ALA A 29 -0.57 -0.81 -25.11
CA ALA A 29 0.37 -0.43 -26.15
C ALA A 29 -0.34 -0.45 -27.51
N TYR A 30 -0.86 0.69 -27.93
CA TYR A 30 -1.25 0.88 -29.30
C TYR A 30 0.01 1.14 -30.11
N ALA A 31 0.32 0.25 -31.05
CA ALA A 31 1.28 0.52 -32.10
C ALA A 31 0.87 1.84 -32.79
N VAL A 32 1.75 2.84 -32.74
CA VAL A 32 1.57 4.10 -33.45
C VAL A 32 1.65 3.81 -34.94
N PRO A 33 0.58 3.98 -35.71
CA PRO A 33 0.70 3.86 -37.16
C PRO A 33 1.56 5.02 -37.66
N LYS A 34 2.58 4.68 -38.44
CA LYS A 34 3.48 5.59 -39.16
C LYS A 34 2.64 6.59 -39.99
N ALA A 35 3.00 7.87 -39.89
CA ALA A 35 2.51 9.05 -40.60
C ALA A 35 1.32 8.87 -41.53
N ALA A 36 0.22 9.53 -41.20
CA ALA A 36 -1.00 9.54 -41.96
C ALA A 36 -0.80 10.18 -43.33
N LYS A 37 -1.09 9.44 -44.37
CA LYS A 37 -1.40 9.95 -45.73
C LYS A 37 -2.66 10.83 -45.64
N LYS A 38 -2.67 11.89 -46.49
CA LYS A 38 -3.76 12.81 -46.86
C LYS A 38 -5.16 12.20 -46.72
N PRO A 39 -6.20 12.97 -46.29
CA PRO A 39 -7.54 12.42 -46.14
C PRO A 39 -8.04 11.81 -47.43
N ALA A 40 -8.19 10.49 -47.43
CA ALA A 40 -8.86 9.76 -48.50
C ALA A 40 -10.36 9.93 -48.36
N ASP A 41 -11.04 10.02 -49.46
CA ASP A 41 -12.47 10.16 -49.65
C ASP A 41 -13.32 9.29 -48.72
N ALA A 42 -14.44 9.84 -48.27
CA ALA A 42 -15.36 9.33 -47.27
C ALA A 42 -16.20 8.10 -47.70
N THR A 43 -15.60 7.14 -48.38
CA THR A 43 -16.26 5.91 -48.87
C THR A 43 -15.52 4.61 -48.57
N ALA A 44 -14.55 4.62 -47.66
CA ALA A 44 -14.00 3.35 -47.18
C ALA A 44 -15.05 2.61 -46.34
N ALA A 45 -15.43 1.40 -46.76
CA ALA A 45 -16.33 0.54 -46.01
C ALA A 45 -15.83 0.38 -44.56
N MET A 46 -16.74 0.56 -43.60
CA MET A 46 -16.39 0.36 -42.18
C MET A 46 -15.88 -1.07 -41.98
N PRO A 47 -14.82 -1.28 -41.20
CA PRO A 47 -14.43 -2.61 -40.79
C PRO A 47 -15.63 -3.38 -40.20
N ALA A 48 -15.68 -4.69 -40.39
CA ALA A 48 -16.81 -5.52 -40.00
C ALA A 48 -17.08 -5.50 -38.46
N ASP A 49 -16.04 -5.18 -37.68
CA ASP A 49 -16.06 -5.07 -36.23
C ASP A 49 -16.23 -3.61 -35.72
N ALA A 50 -16.41 -2.65 -36.62
CA ALA A 50 -16.65 -1.27 -36.26
C ALA A 50 -18.14 -1.01 -36.00
N ILE A 51 -18.41 -0.40 -34.83
CA ILE A 51 -19.78 -0.05 -34.39
C ILE A 51 -20.14 1.42 -34.62
N ALA A 52 -19.16 2.23 -34.97
CA ALA A 52 -19.29 3.63 -35.38
C ALA A 52 -18.04 4.08 -36.14
N SER A 53 -18.15 5.22 -36.84
CA SER A 53 -16.99 5.89 -37.45
C SER A 53 -17.04 7.38 -37.16
N VAL A 54 -15.88 7.99 -36.87
CA VAL A 54 -15.74 9.42 -36.61
C VAL A 54 -14.75 10.00 -37.62
N ASN A 55 -15.24 10.68 -38.64
CA ASN A 55 -14.41 11.22 -39.72
C ASN A 55 -13.47 10.17 -40.37
N GLY A 56 -13.98 8.96 -40.58
CA GLY A 56 -13.24 7.85 -41.14
C GLY A 56 -12.43 7.03 -40.14
N VAL A 57 -12.35 7.40 -38.86
CA VAL A 57 -11.71 6.61 -37.80
C VAL A 57 -12.74 5.68 -37.16
N PRO A 58 -12.56 4.34 -37.23
CA PRO A 58 -13.52 3.42 -36.69
C PRO A 58 -13.46 3.35 -35.15
N ILE A 59 -14.63 3.22 -34.53
CA ILE A 59 -14.78 2.80 -33.13
C ILE A 59 -15.14 1.33 -33.15
N LEU A 60 -14.29 0.50 -32.58
CA LEU A 60 -14.43 -0.95 -32.64
C LEU A 60 -15.29 -1.49 -31.49
N GLN A 61 -15.98 -2.60 -31.73
CA GLN A 61 -16.71 -3.33 -30.71
C GLN A 61 -15.81 -3.68 -29.51
N ALA A 62 -14.58 -4.11 -29.77
CA ALA A 62 -13.60 -4.45 -28.72
C ALA A 62 -13.32 -3.31 -27.75
N GLN A 63 -13.36 -2.04 -28.20
CA GLN A 63 -13.15 -0.88 -27.34
C GLN A 63 -14.32 -0.67 -26.38
N VAL A 64 -15.56 -0.95 -26.82
CA VAL A 64 -16.73 -0.92 -25.93
C VAL A 64 -16.68 -2.07 -24.93
N ASP A 65 -16.33 -3.27 -25.39
CA ASP A 65 -16.20 -4.45 -24.50
C ASP A 65 -15.15 -4.22 -23.41
N GLU A 66 -14.05 -3.57 -23.75
CA GLU A 66 -13.02 -3.21 -22.78
C GLU A 66 -13.53 -2.13 -21.80
N ALA A 67 -14.20 -1.12 -22.29
CA ALA A 67 -14.79 -0.07 -21.44
C ALA A 67 -15.86 -0.64 -20.48
N VAL A 68 -16.66 -1.64 -20.93
CA VAL A 68 -17.61 -2.37 -20.07
C VAL A 68 -16.85 -3.12 -18.97
N ARG A 69 -15.82 -3.89 -19.30
CA ARG A 69 -14.99 -4.59 -18.30
C ARG A 69 -14.36 -3.63 -17.30
N ALA A 70 -13.83 -2.51 -17.79
CA ALA A 70 -13.19 -1.49 -16.94
C ALA A 70 -14.18 -0.80 -15.99
N SER A 71 -15.45 -0.66 -16.40
CA SER A 71 -16.49 0.00 -15.59
C SER A 71 -16.89 -0.77 -14.34
N LYS A 72 -16.62 -2.09 -14.30
CA LYS A 72 -17.10 -3.04 -13.26
C LYS A 72 -18.63 -3.00 -13.02
N ALA A 73 -19.38 -2.37 -13.91
CA ALA A 73 -20.83 -2.31 -13.87
C ALA A 73 -21.46 -3.49 -14.64
N PRO A 74 -22.71 -3.85 -14.36
CA PRO A 74 -23.42 -4.86 -15.13
C PRO A 74 -23.48 -4.49 -16.61
N ASP A 75 -23.18 -5.45 -17.48
CA ASP A 75 -23.22 -5.26 -18.93
C ASP A 75 -24.68 -5.15 -19.40
N THR A 76 -25.08 -3.95 -19.77
CA THR A 76 -26.43 -3.66 -20.26
C THR A 76 -26.39 -2.91 -21.59
N PRO A 77 -27.44 -3.02 -22.44
CA PRO A 77 -27.51 -2.25 -23.68
C PRO A 77 -27.39 -0.73 -23.47
N ALA A 78 -27.94 -0.21 -22.38
CA ALA A 78 -27.86 1.21 -22.01
C ALA A 78 -26.42 1.63 -21.67
N LEU A 79 -25.69 0.81 -20.88
CA LEU A 79 -24.27 1.04 -20.57
C LEU A 79 -23.43 1.02 -21.85
N ARG A 80 -23.61 0.03 -22.72
CA ARG A 80 -22.90 -0.08 -23.99
C ARG A 80 -23.13 1.13 -24.89
N ALA A 81 -24.40 1.61 -24.99
CA ALA A 81 -24.71 2.80 -25.74
C ALA A 81 -24.03 4.06 -25.17
N ALA A 82 -24.05 4.22 -23.85
CA ALA A 82 -23.37 5.34 -23.18
C ALA A 82 -21.86 5.32 -23.42
N LEU A 83 -21.20 4.16 -23.26
CA LEU A 83 -19.77 4.00 -23.50
C LEU A 83 -19.38 4.21 -24.97
N LYS A 84 -20.20 3.74 -25.93
CA LYS A 84 -20.02 4.04 -27.35
C LYS A 84 -20.03 5.57 -27.60
N ASN A 85 -21.02 6.28 -27.06
CA ASN A 85 -21.11 7.73 -27.21
C ASN A 85 -19.91 8.44 -26.58
N GLN A 86 -19.42 7.97 -25.44
CA GLN A 86 -18.21 8.48 -24.80
C GLN A 86 -16.97 8.27 -25.65
N LEU A 87 -16.81 7.11 -26.28
CA LEU A 87 -15.69 6.82 -27.20
C LEU A 87 -15.76 7.73 -28.45
N ILE A 88 -16.94 7.95 -29.01
CA ILE A 88 -17.15 8.90 -30.11
C ILE A 88 -16.72 10.31 -29.71
N ALA A 89 -17.19 10.80 -28.56
CA ALA A 89 -16.83 12.13 -28.06
C ALA A 89 -15.32 12.26 -27.81
N ARG A 90 -14.70 11.24 -27.23
CA ARG A 90 -13.23 11.17 -27.02
C ARG A 90 -12.47 11.28 -28.34
N GLU A 91 -12.92 10.58 -29.38
CA GLU A 91 -12.29 10.62 -30.69
C GLU A 91 -12.44 12.00 -31.35
N LEU A 92 -13.62 12.66 -31.24
CA LEU A 92 -13.83 14.03 -31.71
C LEU A 92 -12.87 15.01 -31.02
N PHE A 93 -12.72 14.93 -29.69
CA PHE A 93 -11.75 15.76 -28.97
C PHE A 93 -10.31 15.50 -29.40
N ARG A 94 -9.93 14.22 -29.58
CA ARG A 94 -8.59 13.86 -30.06
C ARG A 94 -8.30 14.48 -31.43
N GLN A 95 -9.25 14.40 -32.38
CA GLN A 95 -9.08 14.98 -33.71
C GLN A 95 -9.01 16.52 -33.67
N ALA A 96 -9.83 17.15 -32.83
CA ALA A 96 -9.78 18.60 -32.62
C ALA A 96 -8.43 19.03 -32.00
N ALA A 97 -7.92 18.27 -31.06
CA ALA A 97 -6.61 18.51 -30.44
C ALA A 97 -5.47 18.39 -31.48
N LEU A 98 -5.50 17.35 -32.31
CA LEU A 98 -4.51 17.19 -33.40
C LEU A 98 -4.54 18.34 -34.40
N LYS A 99 -5.74 18.82 -34.81
CA LYS A 99 -5.87 19.98 -35.69
C LYS A 99 -5.27 21.26 -35.12
N GLN A 100 -5.19 21.36 -33.80
CA GLN A 100 -4.62 22.50 -33.07
C GLN A 100 -3.20 22.22 -32.55
N HIS A 101 -2.54 21.18 -33.06
CA HIS A 101 -1.14 20.80 -32.75
C HIS A 101 -0.89 20.58 -31.24
N TYR A 102 -1.87 20.03 -30.50
CA TYR A 102 -1.67 19.70 -29.10
C TYR A 102 -0.68 18.55 -28.91
N ASP A 103 -0.53 17.69 -29.88
CA ASP A 103 0.45 16.57 -29.91
C ASP A 103 1.91 17.03 -29.89
N THR A 104 2.17 18.27 -30.33
CA THR A 104 3.52 18.86 -30.34
C THR A 104 3.78 19.78 -29.16
N LYS A 105 2.78 20.04 -28.31
CA LYS A 105 2.95 20.90 -27.12
C LYS A 105 3.93 20.23 -26.12
N PRO A 106 4.92 20.97 -25.58
CA PRO A 106 5.95 20.40 -24.74
C PRO A 106 5.42 19.57 -23.56
N GLN A 107 4.35 20.03 -22.90
CA GLN A 107 3.75 19.30 -21.81
C GLN A 107 3.07 17.98 -22.24
N VAL A 108 2.53 17.92 -23.46
CA VAL A 108 1.90 16.70 -24.00
C VAL A 108 2.98 15.70 -24.39
N VAL A 109 4.03 16.17 -25.04
CA VAL A 109 5.19 15.34 -25.43
C VAL A 109 5.84 14.75 -24.17
N ALA A 110 6.10 15.59 -23.16
CA ALA A 110 6.70 15.13 -21.91
C ALA A 110 5.82 14.08 -21.18
N ALA A 111 4.52 14.31 -21.12
CA ALA A 111 3.59 13.35 -20.51
C ALA A 111 3.51 12.03 -21.30
N ALA A 112 3.55 12.08 -22.63
CA ALA A 112 3.55 10.88 -23.47
C ALA A 112 4.84 10.06 -23.30
N GLU A 113 6.02 10.71 -23.28
CA GLU A 113 7.28 10.02 -23.03
C GLU A 113 7.34 9.42 -21.61
N GLN A 114 6.86 10.12 -20.58
CA GLN A 114 6.78 9.57 -19.24
C GLN A 114 5.85 8.35 -19.17
N ALA A 115 4.67 8.42 -19.80
CA ALA A 115 3.74 7.29 -19.86
C ALA A 115 4.34 6.09 -20.59
N LYS A 116 5.05 6.32 -21.70
CA LYS A 116 5.77 5.30 -22.45
C LYS A 116 6.88 4.66 -21.60
N ALA A 117 7.71 5.45 -20.93
CA ALA A 117 8.78 4.95 -20.06
C ALA A 117 8.22 4.08 -18.93
N LEU A 118 7.12 4.52 -18.28
CA LEU A 118 6.44 3.75 -17.24
C LEU A 118 5.90 2.42 -17.80
N ALA A 119 5.22 2.45 -18.95
CA ALA A 119 4.67 1.26 -19.58
C ALA A 119 5.77 0.25 -19.95
N MET A 120 6.90 0.74 -20.49
CA MET A 120 8.07 -0.09 -20.80
C MET A 120 8.65 -0.73 -19.55
N THR A 121 8.83 0.03 -18.47
CA THR A 121 9.35 -0.49 -17.20
C THR A 121 8.41 -1.54 -16.61
N GLN A 122 7.11 -1.30 -16.60
CA GLN A 122 6.12 -2.25 -16.09
C GLN A 122 6.08 -3.54 -16.92
N ALA A 123 6.13 -3.43 -18.25
CA ALA A 123 6.18 -4.60 -19.14
C ALA A 123 7.46 -5.40 -18.89
N TYR A 124 8.61 -4.73 -18.85
CA TYR A 124 9.90 -5.37 -18.59
C TYR A 124 9.91 -6.11 -17.23
N LEU A 125 9.46 -5.45 -16.15
CA LEU A 125 9.40 -6.09 -14.82
C LEU A 125 8.47 -7.31 -14.82
N ARG A 126 7.30 -7.22 -15.45
CA ARG A 126 6.37 -8.36 -15.57
C ARG A 126 7.02 -9.55 -16.28
N ASP A 127 7.81 -9.29 -17.30
CA ASP A 127 8.45 -10.34 -18.08
C ASP A 127 9.70 -10.91 -17.41
N GLN A 128 10.44 -10.10 -16.65
CA GLN A 128 11.71 -10.50 -16.04
C GLN A 128 11.59 -10.98 -14.61
N VAL A 129 10.65 -10.42 -13.82
CA VAL A 129 10.46 -10.83 -12.43
C VAL A 129 9.75 -12.18 -12.39
N LYS A 130 10.51 -13.22 -12.06
CA LYS A 130 10.03 -14.61 -11.95
C LYS A 130 10.19 -15.07 -10.50
N PRO A 131 9.21 -14.79 -9.62
CA PRO A 131 9.27 -15.25 -8.25
C PRO A 131 9.27 -16.78 -8.20
N ALA A 132 10.01 -17.34 -7.28
CA ALA A 132 9.93 -18.77 -6.99
C ALA A 132 8.51 -19.13 -6.51
N PRO A 133 7.93 -20.25 -6.96
CA PRO A 133 6.61 -20.66 -6.51
C PRO A 133 6.65 -20.99 -5.01
N VAL A 134 5.65 -20.53 -4.28
CA VAL A 134 5.47 -20.86 -2.86
C VAL A 134 4.65 -22.14 -2.74
N THR A 135 5.26 -23.18 -2.19
CA THR A 135 4.62 -24.48 -2.01
C THR A 135 3.86 -24.57 -0.68
N ASP A 136 2.96 -25.56 -0.54
CA ASP A 136 2.31 -25.86 0.75
C ASP A 136 3.33 -26.26 1.82
N ALA A 137 4.43 -26.90 1.43
CA ALA A 137 5.53 -27.24 2.33
C ALA A 137 6.23 -26.00 2.88
N ASP A 138 6.46 -24.97 2.04
CA ASP A 138 7.06 -23.70 2.48
C ASP A 138 6.16 -22.99 3.49
N VAL A 139 4.84 -22.97 3.21
CA VAL A 139 3.85 -22.36 4.11
C VAL A 139 3.82 -23.10 5.45
N LYS A 140 3.83 -24.44 5.41
CA LYS A 140 3.85 -25.25 6.64
C LYS A 140 5.16 -25.06 7.42
N ALA A 141 6.31 -25.05 6.75
CA ALA A 141 7.59 -24.79 7.37
C ALA A 141 7.64 -23.40 8.02
N ARG A 142 7.08 -22.38 7.35
CA ARG A 142 6.96 -21.03 7.92
C ARG A 142 6.07 -20.99 9.15
N TYR A 143 4.92 -21.67 9.11
CA TYR A 143 4.03 -21.80 10.26
C TYR A 143 4.73 -22.45 11.44
N ASP A 144 5.37 -23.61 11.22
CA ASP A 144 6.08 -24.34 12.27
C ASP A 144 7.24 -23.52 12.85
N ALA A 145 7.97 -22.80 12.00
CA ALA A 145 9.03 -21.89 12.45
C ALA A 145 8.49 -20.77 13.35
N VAL A 146 7.33 -20.18 13.01
CA VAL A 146 6.69 -19.17 13.86
C VAL A 146 6.23 -19.77 15.18
N VAL A 147 5.54 -20.90 15.14
CA VAL A 147 5.05 -21.59 16.34
C VAL A 147 6.20 -21.98 17.28
N ALA A 148 7.32 -22.42 16.72
CA ALA A 148 8.51 -22.79 17.48
C ALA A 148 9.16 -21.61 18.25
N THR A 149 8.87 -20.36 17.87
CA THR A 149 9.35 -19.16 18.58
C THR A 149 8.43 -18.72 19.71
N LEU A 150 7.22 -19.26 19.76
CA LEU A 150 6.23 -18.88 20.77
C LEU A 150 6.55 -19.56 22.13
N GLY A 151 6.31 -18.83 23.20
CA GLY A 151 6.38 -19.33 24.55
C GLY A 151 5.05 -19.84 25.06
N GLU A 152 5.01 -20.31 26.30
CA GLU A 152 3.79 -20.77 26.96
C GLU A 152 2.76 -19.65 27.14
N ASN A 153 3.25 -18.42 27.32
CA ASN A 153 2.43 -17.25 27.56
C ASN A 153 2.65 -16.18 26.48
N GLU A 154 1.60 -15.43 26.19
CA GLU A 154 1.65 -14.19 25.44
C GLU A 154 1.31 -13.01 26.35
N TYR A 155 1.90 -11.87 26.02
CA TYR A 155 1.84 -10.64 26.82
C TYR A 155 1.30 -9.52 25.96
N LYS A 156 0.46 -8.67 26.53
CA LYS A 156 0.03 -7.42 25.92
C LYS A 156 0.80 -6.28 26.58
N PRO A 157 1.91 -5.80 25.98
CA PRO A 157 2.73 -4.79 26.62
C PRO A 157 2.30 -3.37 26.29
N SER A 158 2.57 -2.45 27.21
CA SER A 158 2.71 -1.02 26.93
C SER A 158 4.13 -0.56 27.24
N VAL A 159 4.65 0.36 26.41
CA VAL A 159 6.03 0.83 26.54
C VAL A 159 6.12 2.36 26.52
N ILE A 160 7.07 2.89 27.29
CA ILE A 160 7.52 4.28 27.21
C ILE A 160 9.03 4.26 26.96
N ALA A 161 9.48 4.98 25.95
CA ALA A 161 10.89 5.08 25.60
C ALA A 161 11.34 6.54 25.65
N VAL A 162 12.43 6.82 26.36
CA VAL A 162 13.04 8.15 26.46
C VAL A 162 14.56 8.07 26.35
N ASN A 163 15.22 9.14 25.97
CA ASN A 163 16.67 9.14 25.76
C ASN A 163 17.46 9.57 27.01
N ASP A 164 16.78 9.86 28.12
CA ASP A 164 17.39 10.35 29.33
C ASP A 164 16.99 9.49 30.53
N ALA A 165 18.00 9.04 31.31
CA ALA A 165 17.82 8.16 32.46
C ALA A 165 17.00 8.80 33.59
N ASP A 166 17.21 10.08 33.84
CA ASP A 166 16.53 10.79 34.94
C ASP A 166 15.07 11.04 34.58
N THR A 167 14.77 11.38 33.34
CA THR A 167 13.39 11.44 32.81
C THR A 167 12.71 10.08 32.96
N ALA A 168 13.38 8.97 32.61
CA ALA A 168 12.82 7.63 32.77
C ALA A 168 12.49 7.32 34.25
N LYS A 169 13.38 7.65 35.17
CA LYS A 169 13.16 7.49 36.64
C LYS A 169 12.00 8.35 37.15
N GLN A 170 11.89 9.59 36.68
CA GLN A 170 10.78 10.48 37.04
C GLN A 170 9.45 9.92 36.56
N ILE A 171 9.36 9.45 35.31
CA ILE A 171 8.14 8.81 34.78
C ILE A 171 7.80 7.58 35.60
N LEU A 172 8.77 6.73 35.89
CA LEU A 172 8.56 5.53 36.68
C LEU A 172 8.05 5.87 38.09
N SER A 173 8.57 6.93 38.72
CA SER A 173 8.08 7.43 40.01
C SER A 173 6.60 7.91 39.95
N ARG A 174 6.22 8.61 38.88
CA ARG A 174 4.84 9.06 38.62
C ARG A 174 3.90 7.87 38.41
N LEU A 175 4.32 6.87 37.64
CA LEU A 175 3.56 5.63 37.43
C LEU A 175 3.34 4.87 38.75
N LYS A 176 4.35 4.79 39.62
CA LYS A 176 4.25 4.16 40.95
C LYS A 176 3.27 4.90 41.88
N LYS A 177 3.02 6.19 41.62
CA LYS A 177 2.01 7.01 42.32
C LYS A 177 0.61 6.90 41.71
N GLY A 178 0.44 6.07 40.66
CA GLY A 178 -0.86 5.80 40.04
C GLY A 178 -1.21 6.73 38.88
N GLU A 179 -0.24 7.49 38.34
CA GLU A 179 -0.51 8.32 37.15
C GLU A 179 -0.73 7.46 35.93
N ASP A 180 -1.57 7.95 34.96
CA ASP A 180 -1.95 7.19 33.80
C ASP A 180 -0.76 6.92 32.87
N PHE A 181 -0.52 5.64 32.60
CA PHE A 181 0.57 5.21 31.72
C PHE A 181 0.41 5.77 30.30
N GLY A 182 -0.81 5.71 29.74
CA GLY A 182 -1.09 6.19 28.41
C GLY A 182 -0.87 7.70 28.27
N GLY A 183 -1.23 8.48 29.27
CA GLY A 183 -0.97 9.92 29.34
C GLY A 183 0.52 10.23 29.31
N LEU A 184 1.29 9.53 30.16
CA LEU A 184 2.75 9.71 30.21
C LEU A 184 3.42 9.23 28.91
N ALA A 185 2.95 8.14 28.30
CA ALA A 185 3.45 7.68 27.03
C ALA A 185 3.23 8.72 25.91
N ARG A 186 2.03 9.30 25.81
CA ARG A 186 1.74 10.37 24.83
C ARG A 186 2.59 11.62 25.05
N GLN A 187 2.87 11.94 26.29
CA GLN A 187 3.61 13.16 26.64
C GLN A 187 5.13 13.03 26.45
N PHE A 188 5.71 11.90 26.82
CA PHE A 188 7.17 11.76 26.94
C PHE A 188 7.78 10.73 26.00
N SER A 189 7.01 9.72 25.54
CA SER A 189 7.59 8.61 24.80
C SER A 189 8.00 9.02 23.39
N LYS A 190 9.20 8.60 23.00
CA LYS A 190 9.70 8.63 21.61
C LYS A 190 9.63 7.25 20.93
N GLY A 191 9.11 6.27 21.66
CA GLY A 191 9.00 4.89 21.17
C GLY A 191 7.77 4.66 20.30
N PRO A 192 7.63 3.43 19.78
CA PRO A 192 6.48 3.02 18.99
C PRO A 192 5.18 3.16 19.79
N ALA A 193 4.08 3.44 19.11
CA ALA A 193 2.76 3.61 19.69
C ALA A 193 2.64 4.72 20.77
N ALA A 194 3.57 5.68 20.83
CA ALA A 194 3.50 6.79 21.79
C ALA A 194 2.15 7.54 21.72
N ALA A 195 1.69 7.86 20.49
CA ALA A 195 0.41 8.52 20.25
C ALA A 195 -0.81 7.68 20.70
N GLN A 196 -0.68 6.36 20.73
CA GLN A 196 -1.68 5.41 21.20
C GLN A 196 -1.52 5.06 22.70
N GLY A 197 -0.74 5.84 23.45
CA GLY A 197 -0.48 5.60 24.88
C GLY A 197 0.52 4.48 25.15
N GLY A 198 1.34 4.13 24.18
CA GLY A 198 2.40 3.12 24.29
C GLY A 198 1.93 1.68 24.17
N ALA A 199 0.62 1.41 23.99
CA ALA A 199 0.07 0.06 23.91
C ALA A 199 0.49 -0.66 22.63
N LEU A 200 0.95 -1.91 22.76
CA LEU A 200 1.39 -2.76 21.64
C LEU A 200 0.49 -3.99 21.54
N ASN A 201 0.64 -4.72 20.42
CA ASN A 201 -0.07 -5.97 20.20
C ASN A 201 0.47 -7.09 21.09
N TRP A 202 -0.30 -8.19 21.18
CA TRP A 202 0.14 -9.41 21.85
C TRP A 202 1.46 -9.93 21.29
N ILE A 203 2.37 -10.32 22.16
CA ILE A 203 3.66 -10.91 21.82
C ILE A 203 3.97 -12.08 22.74
N SER A 204 4.58 -13.11 22.19
CA SER A 204 5.01 -14.30 22.94
C SER A 204 6.49 -14.55 22.72
N PHE A 205 7.19 -15.02 23.74
CA PHE A 205 8.60 -15.38 23.68
C PHE A 205 8.81 -16.75 24.31
N LYS A 206 9.59 -17.59 23.61
CA LYS A 206 10.09 -18.83 24.21
C LYS A 206 11.02 -18.49 25.37
N THR A 207 10.89 -19.19 26.47
CA THR A 207 11.76 -19.04 27.66
C THR A 207 12.64 -20.29 27.85
N PRO A 208 13.93 -20.10 28.21
CA PRO A 208 14.65 -18.83 28.43
C PRO A 208 14.76 -17.99 27.17
N ILE A 209 14.85 -16.65 27.33
CA ILE A 209 14.99 -15.74 26.20
C ILE A 209 16.37 -15.93 25.56
N GLU A 210 16.37 -16.18 24.24
CA GLU A 210 17.59 -16.34 23.44
C GLU A 210 17.71 -15.17 22.43
N ALA A 211 18.94 -14.69 22.24
CA ALA A 211 19.23 -13.65 21.26
C ALA A 211 18.83 -14.10 19.84
N GLY A 212 18.19 -13.20 19.08
CA GLY A 212 17.69 -13.50 17.73
C GLY A 212 16.34 -14.22 17.68
N HIS A 213 15.80 -14.70 18.83
CA HIS A 213 14.52 -15.41 18.90
C HIS A 213 13.43 -14.59 19.63
N THR A 214 13.57 -13.26 19.62
CA THR A 214 12.70 -12.31 20.33
C THR A 214 11.72 -11.56 19.41
N GLN A 215 11.47 -12.07 18.20
CA GLN A 215 10.57 -11.43 17.22
C GLN A 215 10.89 -9.93 17.00
N ASN A 216 12.19 -9.62 16.87
CA ASN A 216 12.77 -8.27 16.74
C ASN A 216 12.65 -7.37 17.98
N TRP A 217 12.21 -7.89 19.12
CA TRP A 217 12.31 -7.14 20.36
C TRP A 217 13.77 -7.15 20.86
N PRO A 218 14.25 -6.04 21.42
CA PRO A 218 15.50 -6.04 22.14
C PRO A 218 15.47 -7.07 23.29
N GLN A 219 16.46 -7.92 23.36
CA GLN A 219 16.52 -9.00 24.37
C GLN A 219 16.27 -8.52 25.80
N PRO A 220 16.87 -7.39 26.28
CA PRO A 220 16.62 -6.91 27.66
C PRO A 220 15.15 -6.55 27.91
N LEU A 221 14.42 -6.07 26.89
CA LEU A 221 12.99 -5.76 27.03
C LEU A 221 12.15 -7.04 27.08
N ALA A 222 12.47 -8.04 26.27
CA ALA A 222 11.81 -9.33 26.31
C ALA A 222 12.01 -10.03 27.66
N GLU A 223 13.25 -10.03 28.18
CA GLU A 223 13.57 -10.57 29.51
C GLU A 223 12.88 -9.86 30.65
N ALA A 224 12.73 -8.52 30.54
CA ALA A 224 12.01 -7.74 31.52
C ALA A 224 10.51 -8.08 31.49
N LEU A 225 9.91 -8.13 30.27
CA LEU A 225 8.48 -8.36 30.07
C LEU A 225 8.04 -9.73 30.61
N VAL A 226 8.78 -10.82 30.31
CA VAL A 226 8.39 -12.18 30.73
C VAL A 226 8.40 -12.38 32.24
N LYS A 227 9.13 -11.54 32.97
CA LYS A 227 9.21 -11.55 34.45
C LYS A 227 8.07 -10.77 35.10
N LEU A 228 7.31 -9.97 34.34
CA LEU A 228 6.22 -9.17 34.88
C LEU A 228 4.97 -10.03 35.10
N PRO A 229 4.27 -9.86 36.22
CA PRO A 229 2.90 -10.34 36.35
C PRO A 229 1.95 -9.47 35.50
N GLN A 230 0.74 -9.95 35.28
CA GLN A 230 -0.32 -9.16 34.67
C GLN A 230 -0.51 -7.82 35.45
N GLY A 231 -0.59 -6.71 34.71
CA GLY A 231 -0.61 -5.34 35.28
C GLY A 231 0.74 -4.87 35.82
N GLY A 232 1.76 -5.71 35.79
CA GLY A 232 3.09 -5.42 36.35
C GLY A 232 3.85 -4.38 35.52
N LEU A 233 4.68 -3.60 36.23
CA LEU A 233 5.54 -2.54 35.71
C LEU A 233 7.00 -2.87 36.01
N THR A 234 7.93 -2.56 35.10
CA THR A 234 9.37 -2.67 35.39
C THR A 234 9.74 -1.85 36.61
N ARG A 235 10.58 -2.41 37.48
CA ARG A 235 10.99 -1.74 38.73
C ARG A 235 11.93 -0.58 38.49
N GLU A 236 12.74 -0.71 37.42
CA GLU A 236 13.72 0.25 36.93
C GLU A 236 13.62 0.39 35.43
N PRO A 237 14.03 1.52 34.84
CA PRO A 237 14.12 1.65 33.40
C PRO A 237 15.08 0.63 32.81
N VAL A 238 14.71 -0.02 31.71
CA VAL A 238 15.54 -0.96 30.98
C VAL A 238 16.30 -0.21 29.89
N GLN A 239 17.63 -0.21 29.95
CA GLN A 239 18.47 0.45 28.96
C GLN A 239 18.68 -0.46 27.75
N VAL A 240 18.46 0.12 26.55
CA VAL A 240 18.79 -0.51 25.26
C VAL A 240 19.46 0.53 24.38
N GLY A 241 20.76 0.41 24.19
CA GLY A 241 21.56 1.46 23.56
C GLY A 241 21.47 2.76 24.36
N ASP A 242 21.15 3.85 23.66
CA ASP A 242 20.99 5.19 24.25
C ASP A 242 19.55 5.49 24.71
N THR A 243 18.68 4.48 24.73
CA THR A 243 17.27 4.64 25.07
C THR A 243 16.93 3.88 26.36
N TYR A 244 16.14 4.52 27.21
CA TYR A 244 15.62 3.97 28.46
C TYR A 244 14.15 3.65 28.30
N TRP A 245 13.78 2.41 28.61
CA TRP A 245 12.44 1.87 28.40
C TRP A 245 11.78 1.55 29.73
N ILE A 246 10.50 1.89 29.83
CA ILE A 246 9.62 1.44 30.90
C ILE A 246 8.58 0.54 30.25
N VAL A 247 8.44 -0.68 30.77
CA VAL A 247 7.54 -1.70 30.22
C VAL A 247 6.49 -2.05 31.25
N ARG A 248 5.24 -2.12 30.82
CA ARG A 248 4.13 -2.66 31.61
C ARG A 248 3.51 -3.83 30.85
N ALA A 249 3.25 -4.92 31.56
CA ALA A 249 2.46 -6.04 31.04
C ALA A 249 0.98 -5.79 31.32
N ASP A 250 0.27 -5.16 30.39
CA ASP A 250 -1.14 -4.81 30.58
C ASP A 250 -2.00 -6.06 30.79
N ASP A 251 -1.67 -7.12 30.04
CA ASP A 251 -2.34 -8.40 30.16
C ASP A 251 -1.37 -9.55 29.86
N LYS A 252 -1.71 -10.75 30.38
CA LYS A 252 -0.96 -11.98 30.21
C LYS A 252 -1.92 -13.17 30.14
N ARG A 253 -1.76 -14.02 29.13
CA ARG A 253 -2.57 -15.24 28.97
C ARG A 253 -1.75 -16.39 28.34
N PRO A 254 -2.23 -17.63 28.39
CA PRO A 254 -1.63 -18.71 27.62
C PRO A 254 -1.59 -18.36 26.13
N THR A 255 -0.49 -18.67 25.47
CA THR A 255 -0.30 -18.36 24.05
C THR A 255 -1.39 -19.02 23.20
N GLN A 256 -2.05 -18.21 22.38
CA GLN A 256 -3.05 -18.69 21.44
C GLN A 256 -2.39 -18.91 20.08
N VAL A 257 -2.27 -20.17 19.67
CA VAL A 257 -1.75 -20.55 18.35
C VAL A 257 -2.93 -20.81 17.42
N PRO A 258 -3.18 -19.95 16.41
CA PRO A 258 -4.22 -20.23 15.41
C PRO A 258 -3.93 -21.55 14.70
N PRO A 259 -4.93 -22.41 14.45
CA PRO A 259 -4.74 -23.60 13.64
C PRO A 259 -4.13 -23.28 12.28
N PHE A 260 -3.33 -24.21 11.74
CA PHE A 260 -2.64 -24.02 10.46
C PHE A 260 -3.58 -23.58 9.34
N ASP A 261 -4.75 -24.19 9.24
CA ASP A 261 -5.75 -23.89 8.19
C ASP A 261 -6.23 -22.43 8.23
N GLN A 262 -6.28 -21.80 9.41
CA GLN A 262 -6.66 -20.41 9.55
C GLN A 262 -5.50 -19.45 9.20
N ALA A 263 -4.26 -19.85 9.41
CA ALA A 263 -3.08 -19.06 9.14
C ALA A 263 -2.54 -19.21 7.70
N LYS A 264 -2.87 -20.31 7.05
CA LYS A 264 -2.29 -20.78 5.78
C LYS A 264 -2.31 -19.71 4.69
N ASP A 265 -3.47 -19.12 4.42
CA ASP A 265 -3.64 -18.16 3.31
C ASP A 265 -2.86 -16.87 3.56
N THR A 266 -2.88 -16.36 4.78
CA THR A 266 -2.11 -15.17 5.16
C THR A 266 -0.60 -15.42 5.05
N LEU A 267 -0.12 -16.57 5.52
CA LEU A 267 1.29 -16.94 5.41
C LEU A 267 1.72 -17.12 3.96
N ARG A 268 0.87 -17.73 3.13
CA ARG A 268 1.13 -17.87 1.69
C ARG A 268 1.30 -16.51 1.02
N GLN A 269 0.35 -15.59 1.24
CA GLN A 269 0.43 -14.24 0.68
C GLN A 269 1.72 -13.51 1.12
N GLN A 270 2.12 -13.64 2.39
CA GLN A 270 3.37 -13.07 2.88
C GLN A 270 4.59 -13.66 2.18
N LEU A 271 4.65 -14.98 2.02
CA LEU A 271 5.76 -15.65 1.35
C LEU A 271 5.82 -15.31 -0.14
N GLU A 272 4.69 -15.22 -0.82
CA GLU A 272 4.58 -14.77 -2.23
C GLU A 272 5.10 -13.34 -2.39
N GLN A 273 4.73 -12.44 -1.48
CA GLN A 273 5.24 -11.07 -1.48
C GLN A 273 6.77 -11.03 -1.31
N VAL A 274 7.32 -11.79 -0.37
CA VAL A 274 8.77 -11.90 -0.17
C VAL A 274 9.45 -12.50 -1.41
N ALA A 275 8.84 -13.50 -2.05
CA ALA A 275 9.38 -14.09 -3.27
C ALA A 275 9.42 -13.07 -4.44
N ILE A 276 8.39 -12.24 -4.59
CA ILE A 276 8.34 -11.15 -5.58
C ILE A 276 9.43 -10.11 -5.29
N GLU A 277 9.56 -9.68 -4.04
CA GLU A 277 10.59 -8.72 -3.63
C GLU A 277 12.00 -9.24 -3.92
N LYS A 278 12.26 -10.50 -3.57
CA LYS A 278 13.54 -11.15 -3.84
C LYS A 278 13.84 -11.25 -5.34
N ALA A 279 12.86 -11.66 -6.14
CA ALA A 279 13.01 -11.75 -7.59
C ALA A 279 13.24 -10.36 -8.22
N THR A 280 12.54 -9.35 -7.74
CA THR A 280 12.72 -7.95 -8.19
C THR A 280 14.13 -7.44 -7.84
N ALA A 281 14.57 -7.67 -6.60
CA ALA A 281 15.91 -7.28 -6.17
C ALA A 281 17.01 -7.98 -7.01
N GLN A 282 16.80 -9.24 -7.40
CA GLN A 282 17.73 -9.95 -8.27
C GLN A 282 17.81 -9.30 -9.66
N VAL A 283 16.67 -8.98 -10.28
CA VAL A 283 16.64 -8.28 -11.58
C VAL A 283 17.38 -6.94 -11.51
N VAL A 284 17.14 -6.16 -10.44
CA VAL A 284 17.83 -4.88 -10.23
C VAL A 284 19.34 -5.08 -10.06
N ALA A 285 19.77 -6.07 -9.27
CA ALA A 285 21.19 -6.38 -9.06
C ALA A 285 21.88 -6.77 -10.37
N ASP A 286 21.21 -7.56 -11.22
CA ASP A 286 21.72 -7.97 -12.51
C ASP A 286 21.87 -6.80 -13.48
N LEU A 287 20.90 -5.87 -13.49
CA LEU A 287 20.98 -4.65 -14.28
C LEU A 287 22.10 -3.73 -13.83
N ILE A 288 22.27 -3.54 -12.51
CA ILE A 288 23.32 -2.69 -11.93
C ILE A 288 24.71 -3.23 -12.27
N ARG A 289 24.93 -4.55 -12.22
CA ARG A 289 26.23 -5.17 -12.57
C ARG A 289 26.67 -4.85 -13.99
N ASN A 290 25.72 -4.69 -14.91
CA ASN A 290 25.99 -4.43 -16.33
C ASN A 290 25.85 -2.94 -16.70
N ALA A 291 25.52 -2.07 -15.76
CA ALA A 291 25.31 -0.65 -15.98
C ALA A 291 26.58 0.16 -15.70
N ARG A 292 26.80 1.19 -16.50
CA ARG A 292 27.79 2.24 -16.20
C ARG A 292 27.07 3.40 -15.50
N ILE A 293 27.16 3.44 -14.17
CA ILE A 293 26.54 4.50 -13.34
C ILE A 293 27.61 5.56 -13.02
N GLN A 294 27.30 6.83 -13.31
CA GLN A 294 28.11 8.00 -12.90
C GLN A 294 27.28 8.80 -11.90
N GLN A 295 27.87 9.16 -10.77
CA GLN A 295 27.25 9.97 -9.70
C GLN A 295 28.07 11.24 -9.49
#